data_abfdc0f0d708acc88ee6dbf449579459
#
_entry.id   abfdc0f0d708acc88ee6dbf449579459
#
_cell.length_a   1.000
_cell.length_b   1.000
_cell.length_c   1.000
_cell.angle_alpha   90.00
_cell.angle_beta   90.00
_cell.angle_gamma   90.00
#
_symmetry.space_group_name_H-M   'P 1'
#
loop_
_entity.id
_entity.type
_entity.pdbx_description
1 polymer ?
#
loop_
_entity_poly.entity_id
_entity_poly.type
_entity_poly.pdbx_seq_one_letter_code
_entity_poly.pdbx_strand_id
1 'polypeptide(L)'
;RSDSIALAAVDLDAKSARILSLPRDTRVEIPGHGWQKLNHAYAYGGIDLLRATVGKAFGVPIHYYLLVDYGTFPRMVDIIGGVDLYVPKRLRYVDRAGHLDINIPEWQQHLDGQRALHFVLFRHDALGDIGRVQRQQQFLKAALEKLKQPEYLSRIPELAKEVVAFIKTDLTASQSVQLGGFVKELDRNRILFSVLPGKPDYLKGIS
;
A
#
# COMPACT_ATOMS: atom_id res chain seq x y z
N ARG A 1 3.32 -9.99 10.47
CA ARG A 1 3.45 -8.53 10.71
C ARG A 1 2.95 -7.79 9.49
N SER A 2 2.28 -6.66 9.69
CA SER A 2 1.97 -5.73 8.61
C SER A 2 3.14 -4.73 8.48
N ASP A 3 3.78 -4.70 7.31
CA ASP A 3 4.92 -3.82 7.08
C ASP A 3 4.51 -2.48 6.45
N SER A 4 3.33 -2.43 5.84
CA SER A 4 2.74 -1.24 5.25
C SER A 4 1.27 -1.17 5.62
N ILE A 5 0.85 -0.04 6.18
CA ILE A 5 -0.53 0.19 6.60
C ILE A 5 -0.95 1.53 5.99
N ALA A 6 -2.09 1.56 5.33
CA ALA A 6 -2.66 2.79 4.81
C ALA A 6 -4.17 2.82 5.05
N LEU A 7 -4.68 3.98 5.35
CA LEU A 7 -6.10 4.28 5.43
C LEU A 7 -6.51 5.02 4.16
N ALA A 8 -7.48 4.47 3.42
CA ALA A 8 -8.02 5.10 2.23
C ALA A 8 -9.46 5.57 2.49
N ALA A 9 -9.72 6.85 2.27
CA ALA A 9 -11.04 7.41 2.22
C ALA A 9 -11.41 7.68 0.76
N VAL A 10 -12.53 7.12 0.33
CA VAL A 10 -13.06 7.22 -1.03
C VAL A 10 -14.38 7.96 -0.99
N ASP A 11 -14.49 9.02 -1.78
CA ASP A 11 -15.72 9.78 -1.96
C ASP A 11 -16.21 9.53 -3.39
N LEU A 12 -17.28 8.75 -3.52
CA LEU A 12 -17.83 8.35 -4.80
C LEU A 12 -18.48 9.52 -5.55
N ASP A 13 -19.12 10.42 -4.82
CA ASP A 13 -19.83 11.58 -5.40
C ASP A 13 -18.82 12.63 -5.87
N ALA A 14 -17.85 12.96 -5.05
CA ALA A 14 -16.78 13.89 -5.38
C ALA A 14 -15.73 13.32 -6.33
N LYS A 15 -15.78 12.01 -6.65
CA LYS A 15 -14.77 11.28 -7.45
C LYS A 15 -13.35 11.54 -6.96
N SER A 16 -13.17 11.42 -5.65
CA SER A 16 -11.90 11.72 -4.97
C SER A 16 -11.47 10.61 -4.03
N ALA A 17 -10.16 10.52 -3.77
CA ALA A 17 -9.60 9.60 -2.81
C ALA A 17 -8.50 10.27 -1.99
N ARG A 18 -8.43 9.93 -0.70
CA ARG A 18 -7.35 10.34 0.19
C ARG A 18 -6.71 9.10 0.78
N ILE A 19 -5.40 8.98 0.62
CA ILE A 19 -4.63 7.83 1.09
C ILE A 19 -3.65 8.33 2.13
N LEU A 20 -3.87 7.94 3.38
CA LEU A 20 -3.02 8.26 4.52
C LEU A 20 -2.18 7.02 4.85
N SER A 21 -0.88 7.11 4.62
CA SER A 21 0.06 6.08 5.06
C SER A 21 0.29 6.21 6.57
N LEU A 22 0.11 5.09 7.27
CA LEU A 22 0.31 4.99 8.72
C LEU A 22 1.65 4.29 8.97
N PRO A 23 2.66 4.98 9.54
CA PRO A 23 3.90 4.32 9.91
C PRO A 23 3.62 3.13 10.83
N ARG A 24 4.18 1.97 10.51
CA ARG A 24 3.93 0.71 11.25
C ARG A 24 4.31 0.80 12.73
N ASP A 25 5.27 1.65 13.06
CA ASP A 25 5.77 1.87 14.42
C ASP A 25 5.00 2.99 15.17
N THR A 26 3.91 3.51 14.58
CA THR A 26 3.03 4.48 15.25
C THR A 26 2.54 3.90 16.57
N ARG A 27 2.73 4.66 17.65
CA ARG A 27 2.27 4.27 18.98
C ARG A 27 0.78 4.49 19.10
N VAL A 28 0.04 3.42 19.37
CA VAL A 28 -1.42 3.41 19.49
C VAL A 28 -1.85 2.55 20.68
N GLU A 29 -3.04 2.80 21.21
CA GLU A 29 -3.66 1.91 22.17
C GLU A 29 -4.37 0.76 21.43
N ILE A 30 -3.86 -0.47 21.56
CA ILE A 30 -4.46 -1.66 20.99
C ILE A 30 -5.48 -2.24 21.97
N PRO A 31 -6.74 -2.44 21.59
CA PRO A 31 -7.75 -3.03 22.46
C PRO A 31 -7.27 -4.35 23.08
N GLY A 32 -7.33 -4.45 24.41
CA GLY A 32 -6.87 -5.61 25.14
C GLY A 32 -5.35 -5.77 25.33
N HIS A 33 -4.53 -4.90 24.71
CA HIS A 33 -3.06 -5.01 24.72
C HIS A 33 -2.34 -3.70 25.14
N GLY A 34 -3.08 -2.62 25.41
CA GLY A 34 -2.52 -1.33 25.83
C GLY A 34 -1.72 -0.61 24.72
N TRP A 35 -0.81 0.27 25.14
CA TRP A 35 -0.02 1.09 24.22
C TRP A 35 1.11 0.31 23.56
N GLN A 36 1.04 0.10 22.26
CA GLN A 36 1.97 -0.67 21.46
C GLN A 36 2.21 -0.04 20.08
N LYS A 37 3.09 -0.61 19.26
CA LYS A 37 3.24 -0.26 17.84
C LYS A 37 2.03 -0.75 17.06
N LEU A 38 1.55 0.04 16.11
CA LEU A 38 0.37 -0.27 15.29
C LEU A 38 0.46 -1.64 14.59
N ASN A 39 1.63 -2.02 14.10
CA ASN A 39 1.84 -3.31 13.42
C ASN A 39 1.66 -4.52 14.35
N HIS A 40 1.75 -4.34 15.67
CA HIS A 40 1.51 -5.41 16.63
C HIS A 40 0.03 -5.80 16.69
N ALA A 41 -0.88 -4.89 16.38
CA ALA A 41 -2.31 -5.21 16.33
C ALA A 41 -2.60 -6.36 15.35
N TYR A 42 -1.98 -6.33 14.17
CA TYR A 42 -2.12 -7.44 13.21
C TYR A 42 -1.48 -8.73 13.70
N ALA A 43 -0.36 -8.65 14.42
CA ALA A 43 0.32 -9.83 14.96
C ALA A 43 -0.46 -10.50 16.10
N TYR A 44 -1.21 -9.73 16.91
CA TYR A 44 -1.96 -10.23 18.04
C TYR A 44 -3.35 -10.76 17.68
N GLY A 45 -4.06 -10.08 16.81
CA GLY A 45 -5.45 -10.42 16.48
C GLY A 45 -5.83 -10.25 15.01
N GLY A 46 -4.85 -10.34 14.10
CA GLY A 46 -5.09 -10.31 12.66
C GLY A 46 -5.70 -8.99 12.19
N ILE A 47 -6.45 -9.09 11.10
CA ILE A 47 -7.05 -7.92 10.46
C ILE A 47 -8.14 -7.26 11.32
N ASP A 48 -8.89 -8.04 12.07
CA ASP A 48 -10.00 -7.52 12.87
C ASP A 48 -9.50 -6.62 14.01
N LEU A 49 -8.45 -7.03 14.71
CA LEU A 49 -7.84 -6.21 15.76
C LEU A 49 -7.14 -4.99 15.16
N LEU A 50 -6.51 -5.11 13.98
CA LEU A 50 -5.92 -3.96 13.30
C LEU A 50 -7.00 -2.93 12.91
N ARG A 51 -8.14 -3.37 12.34
CA ARG A 51 -9.28 -2.50 12.00
C ARG A 51 -9.84 -1.78 13.24
N ALA A 52 -10.08 -2.53 14.31
CA ALA A 52 -10.55 -1.96 15.58
C ALA A 52 -9.57 -0.94 16.15
N THR A 53 -8.26 -1.24 16.08
CA THR A 53 -7.21 -0.34 16.55
C THR A 53 -7.17 0.94 15.73
N VAL A 54 -7.16 0.85 14.40
CA VAL A 54 -7.17 2.03 13.51
C VAL A 54 -8.45 2.84 13.69
N GLY A 55 -9.62 2.18 13.71
CA GLY A 55 -10.89 2.85 13.92
C GLY A 55 -10.95 3.63 15.24
N LYS A 56 -10.47 3.01 16.33
CA LYS A 56 -10.38 3.67 17.64
C LYS A 56 -9.38 4.83 17.63
N ALA A 57 -8.18 4.62 17.10
CA ALA A 57 -7.10 5.61 17.14
C ALA A 57 -7.41 6.88 16.34
N PHE A 58 -8.14 6.75 15.23
CA PHE A 58 -8.45 7.86 14.33
C PHE A 58 -9.92 8.33 14.41
N GLY A 59 -10.76 7.67 15.20
CA GLY A 59 -12.17 8.02 15.34
C GLY A 59 -12.99 7.85 14.05
N VAL A 60 -12.62 6.90 13.19
CA VAL A 60 -13.27 6.67 11.88
C VAL A 60 -13.73 5.23 11.74
N PRO A 61 -14.89 4.97 11.11
CA PRO A 61 -15.30 3.61 10.79
C PRO A 61 -14.43 3.04 9.66
N ILE A 62 -13.99 1.80 9.80
CA ILE A 62 -13.29 1.07 8.74
C ILE A 62 -14.27 0.10 8.10
N HIS A 63 -14.79 0.47 6.92
CA HIS A 63 -15.84 -0.28 6.24
C HIS A 63 -15.32 -1.58 5.62
N TYR A 64 -14.15 -1.51 4.96
CA TYR A 64 -13.55 -2.62 4.23
C TYR A 64 -12.05 -2.67 4.44
N TYR A 65 -11.44 -3.81 4.14
CA TYR A 65 -10.00 -3.96 4.10
C TYR A 65 -9.52 -4.62 2.81
N LEU A 66 -8.29 -4.32 2.45
CA LEU A 66 -7.53 -4.97 1.39
C LEU A 66 -6.19 -5.40 2.00
N LEU A 67 -5.92 -6.69 2.01
CA LEU A 67 -4.66 -7.25 2.50
C LEU A 67 -3.92 -7.92 1.35
N VAL A 68 -2.76 -7.38 1.02
CA VAL A 68 -1.86 -7.88 -0.02
C VAL A 68 -0.62 -8.45 0.65
N ASP A 69 -0.26 -9.66 0.32
CA ASP A 69 1.01 -10.23 0.75
C ASP A 69 2.09 -10.15 -0.34
N TYR A 70 3.35 -10.27 0.08
CA TYR A 70 4.49 -10.14 -0.83
C TYR A 70 4.59 -11.28 -1.85
N GLY A 71 4.00 -12.43 -1.57
CA GLY A 71 4.01 -13.57 -2.47
C GLY A 71 3.06 -13.40 -3.66
N THR A 72 1.95 -12.70 -3.46
CA THR A 72 0.95 -12.46 -4.50
C THR A 72 1.11 -11.11 -5.19
N PHE A 73 1.75 -10.13 -4.56
CA PHE A 73 1.97 -8.79 -5.09
C PHE A 73 2.59 -8.77 -6.51
N PRO A 74 3.65 -9.55 -6.82
CA PRO A 74 4.21 -9.56 -8.16
C PRO A 74 3.19 -9.92 -9.23
N ARG A 75 2.36 -10.94 -8.99
CA ARG A 75 1.33 -11.38 -9.94
C ARG A 75 0.28 -10.30 -10.19
N MET A 76 -0.12 -9.56 -9.15
CA MET A 76 -1.06 -8.45 -9.30
C MET A 76 -0.50 -7.36 -10.22
N VAL A 77 0.80 -7.06 -10.08
CA VAL A 77 1.48 -6.07 -10.92
C VAL A 77 1.63 -6.57 -12.36
N ASP A 78 1.93 -7.85 -12.55
CA ASP A 78 2.05 -8.46 -13.88
C ASP A 78 0.70 -8.50 -14.62
N ILE A 79 -0.42 -8.71 -13.92
CA ILE A 79 -1.79 -8.65 -14.48
C ILE A 79 -2.07 -7.28 -15.13
N ILE A 80 -1.62 -6.20 -14.52
CA ILE A 80 -1.74 -4.85 -15.09
C ILE A 80 -0.60 -4.52 -16.07
N GLY A 81 0.25 -5.47 -16.40
CA GLY A 81 1.37 -5.29 -17.33
C GLY A 81 2.52 -4.45 -16.79
N GLY A 82 2.82 -4.55 -15.48
CA GLY A 82 3.88 -3.78 -14.84
C GLY A 82 3.53 -2.30 -14.64
N VAL A 83 4.46 -1.51 -14.17
CA VAL A 83 4.32 -0.06 -13.97
C VAL A 83 5.53 0.70 -14.49
N ASP A 84 5.30 1.89 -15.05
CA ASP A 84 6.36 2.79 -15.50
C ASP A 84 6.53 3.90 -14.47
N LEU A 85 7.74 4.06 -13.94
CA LEU A 85 8.03 5.09 -12.96
C LEU A 85 9.47 5.58 -13.02
N TYR A 86 9.70 6.78 -12.51
CA TYR A 86 11.02 7.39 -12.43
C TYR A 86 11.70 7.00 -11.13
N VAL A 87 12.91 6.44 -11.22
CA VAL A 87 13.77 6.09 -10.09
C VAL A 87 14.87 7.14 -9.99
N PRO A 88 14.85 8.03 -8.98
CA PRO A 88 15.78 9.17 -8.93
C PRO A 88 17.22 8.76 -8.65
N LYS A 89 17.42 7.57 -8.10
CA LYS A 89 18.72 7.04 -7.69
C LYS A 89 18.69 5.52 -7.76
N ARG A 90 19.76 4.91 -8.25
CA ARG A 90 19.91 3.44 -8.25
C ARG A 90 19.64 2.85 -6.87
N LEU A 91 18.78 1.84 -6.81
CA LEU A 91 18.49 1.10 -5.59
C LEU A 91 19.27 -0.22 -5.61
N ARG A 92 20.24 -0.34 -4.72
CA ARG A 92 21.08 -1.54 -4.60
C ARG A 92 21.09 -2.04 -3.17
N TYR A 93 20.71 -3.29 -2.98
CA TYR A 93 20.76 -3.96 -1.69
C TYR A 93 20.84 -5.46 -1.88
N VAL A 94 21.68 -6.14 -1.11
CA VAL A 94 21.81 -7.60 -1.12
C VAL A 94 21.68 -8.11 0.30
N ASP A 95 20.70 -8.96 0.52
CA ASP A 95 20.52 -9.75 1.73
C ASP A 95 20.64 -11.22 1.38
N ARG A 96 21.82 -11.80 1.65
CA ARG A 96 22.10 -13.20 1.35
C ARG A 96 21.28 -14.16 2.24
N ALA A 97 21.03 -13.78 3.49
CA ALA A 97 20.25 -14.59 4.44
C ALA A 97 18.75 -14.60 4.08
N GLY A 98 18.23 -13.47 3.62
CA GLY A 98 16.85 -13.31 3.19
C GLY A 98 16.62 -13.63 1.71
N HIS A 99 17.66 -14.09 0.97
CA HIS A 99 17.59 -14.33 -0.49
C HIS A 99 17.04 -13.16 -1.30
N LEU A 100 17.38 -11.92 -0.90
CA LEU A 100 16.91 -10.70 -1.53
C LEU A 100 18.07 -9.99 -2.24
N ASP A 101 17.97 -9.82 -3.55
CA ASP A 101 18.89 -9.03 -4.35
C ASP A 101 18.10 -7.94 -5.09
N ILE A 102 18.16 -6.72 -4.59
CA ILE A 102 17.56 -5.54 -5.20
C ILE A 102 18.60 -4.82 -6.04
N ASN A 103 18.32 -4.66 -7.33
CA ASN A 103 19.16 -3.90 -8.24
C ASN A 103 18.27 -3.21 -9.28
N ILE A 104 17.80 -2.01 -8.96
CA ILE A 104 16.97 -1.20 -9.84
C ILE A 104 17.79 0.01 -10.29
N PRO A 105 18.08 0.16 -11.60
CA PRO A 105 18.77 1.32 -12.13
C PRO A 105 18.00 2.62 -11.88
N GLU A 106 18.70 3.74 -11.92
CA GLU A 106 18.10 5.07 -11.93
C GLU A 106 17.42 5.38 -13.26
N TRP A 107 16.69 6.48 -13.32
CA TRP A 107 15.93 7.03 -14.45
C TRP A 107 14.57 6.36 -14.66
N GLN A 108 14.01 6.53 -15.85
CA GLN A 108 12.73 5.92 -16.21
C GLN A 108 12.88 4.41 -16.29
N GLN A 109 12.05 3.68 -15.55
CA GLN A 109 12.06 2.23 -15.48
C GLN A 109 10.66 1.67 -15.73
N HIS A 110 10.60 0.58 -16.49
CA HIS A 110 9.46 -0.33 -16.48
C HIS A 110 9.71 -1.41 -15.42
N LEU A 111 8.83 -1.52 -14.44
CA LEU A 111 8.93 -2.50 -13.37
C LEU A 111 7.87 -3.58 -13.56
N ASP A 112 8.30 -4.81 -13.82
CA ASP A 112 7.49 -6.01 -13.68
C ASP A 112 7.14 -6.27 -12.21
N GLY A 113 6.38 -7.32 -11.93
CA GLY A 113 5.94 -7.62 -10.57
C GLY A 113 7.07 -7.80 -9.59
N GLN A 114 8.14 -8.50 -9.96
CA GLN A 114 9.27 -8.76 -9.06
C GLN A 114 10.07 -7.48 -8.79
N ARG A 115 10.35 -6.70 -9.82
CA ARG A 115 11.07 -5.42 -9.67
C ARG A 115 10.23 -4.39 -8.92
N ALA A 116 8.90 -4.38 -9.12
CA ALA A 116 7.98 -3.55 -8.37
C ALA A 116 7.97 -3.94 -6.88
N LEU A 117 7.97 -5.24 -6.56
CA LEU A 117 8.11 -5.71 -5.18
C LEU A 117 9.40 -5.21 -4.55
N HIS A 118 10.52 -5.35 -5.25
CA HIS A 118 11.82 -4.84 -4.80
C HIS A 118 11.78 -3.33 -4.55
N PHE A 119 11.14 -2.58 -5.44
CA PHE A 119 11.01 -1.12 -5.31
C PHE A 119 10.23 -0.70 -4.07
N VAL A 120 9.08 -1.33 -3.80
CA VAL A 120 8.24 -0.98 -2.64
C VAL A 120 8.78 -1.50 -1.31
N LEU A 121 9.67 -2.50 -1.33
CA LEU A 121 10.32 -3.05 -0.14
C LEU A 121 11.62 -2.34 0.24
N PHE A 122 12.27 -1.66 -0.70
CA PHE A 122 13.58 -1.05 -0.46
C PHE A 122 13.53 -0.02 0.68
N ARG A 123 14.48 -0.11 1.63
CA ARG A 123 14.58 0.78 2.80
C ARG A 123 16.02 1.14 3.19
N HIS A 124 16.98 0.83 2.31
CA HIS A 124 18.42 1.03 2.58
C HIS A 124 18.93 2.33 1.97
N ASP A 125 18.19 3.43 2.17
CA ASP A 125 18.62 4.77 1.86
C ASP A 125 18.61 5.65 3.12
N ALA A 126 19.06 6.89 2.98
CA ALA A 126 19.15 7.85 4.09
C ALA A 126 17.78 8.14 4.75
N LEU A 127 16.66 7.89 4.05
CA LEU A 127 15.32 8.14 4.53
C LEU A 127 14.69 6.89 5.20
N GLY A 128 15.32 5.73 5.12
CA GLY A 128 14.86 4.51 5.75
C GLY A 128 13.39 4.17 5.50
N ASP A 129 12.60 4.09 6.56
CA ASP A 129 11.16 3.78 6.49
C ASP A 129 10.34 4.87 5.78
N ILE A 130 10.71 6.13 5.93
CA ILE A 130 10.06 7.25 5.23
C ILE A 130 10.25 7.11 3.72
N GLY A 131 11.46 6.80 3.27
CA GLY A 131 11.74 6.54 1.86
C GLY A 131 10.96 5.37 1.30
N ARG A 132 10.73 4.30 2.10
CA ARG A 132 9.89 3.19 1.72
C ARG A 132 8.43 3.63 1.50
N VAL A 133 7.86 4.39 2.42
CA VAL A 133 6.49 4.91 2.29
C VAL A 133 6.35 5.79 1.04
N GLN A 134 7.32 6.66 0.76
CA GLN A 134 7.32 7.48 -0.45
C GLN A 134 7.34 6.64 -1.73
N ARG A 135 8.14 5.56 -1.79
CA ARG A 135 8.17 4.63 -2.93
C ARG A 135 6.86 3.88 -3.09
N GLN A 136 6.22 3.48 -2.01
CA GLN A 136 4.89 2.85 -2.06
C GLN A 136 3.83 3.81 -2.62
N GLN A 137 3.86 5.08 -2.22
CA GLN A 137 2.98 6.09 -2.79
C GLN A 137 3.28 6.36 -4.26
N GLN A 138 4.56 6.42 -4.64
CA GLN A 138 4.99 6.57 -6.03
C GLN A 138 4.51 5.40 -6.89
N PHE A 139 4.66 4.16 -6.39
CA PHE A 139 4.15 2.97 -7.06
C PHE A 139 2.63 3.03 -7.25
N LEU A 140 1.86 3.36 -6.21
CA LEU A 140 0.40 3.47 -6.30
C LEU A 140 -0.02 4.53 -7.32
N LYS A 141 0.65 5.68 -7.35
CA LYS A 141 0.42 6.71 -8.38
C LYS A 141 0.67 6.17 -9.79
N ALA A 142 1.80 5.50 -10.00
CA ALA A 142 2.14 4.93 -11.30
C ALA A 142 1.13 3.85 -11.74
N ALA A 143 0.70 2.98 -10.83
CA ALA A 143 -0.31 1.97 -11.10
C ALA A 143 -1.68 2.60 -11.49
N LEU A 144 -2.10 3.63 -10.77
CA LEU A 144 -3.31 4.39 -11.10
C LEU A 144 -3.21 5.08 -12.46
N GLU A 145 -2.06 5.69 -12.77
CA GLU A 145 -1.80 6.32 -14.07
C GLU A 145 -1.89 5.30 -15.22
N LYS A 146 -1.34 4.12 -15.01
CA LYS A 146 -1.41 3.04 -16.00
C LYS A 146 -2.84 2.57 -16.23
N LEU A 147 -3.60 2.31 -15.18
CA LEU A 147 -5.01 1.89 -15.28
C LEU A 147 -5.90 2.93 -15.96
N LYS A 148 -5.48 4.19 -16.01
CA LYS A 148 -6.19 5.29 -16.70
C LYS A 148 -5.83 5.43 -18.17
N GLN A 149 -4.88 4.68 -18.70
CA GLN A 149 -4.59 4.66 -20.12
C GLN A 149 -5.77 4.04 -20.89
N PRO A 150 -6.10 4.53 -22.09
CA PRO A 150 -7.28 4.08 -22.85
C PRO A 150 -7.37 2.57 -23.04
N GLU A 151 -6.24 1.90 -23.22
CA GLU A 151 -6.11 0.45 -23.42
C GLU A 151 -6.51 -0.36 -22.17
N TYR A 152 -6.39 0.21 -20.97
CA TYR A 152 -6.77 -0.43 -19.71
C TYR A 152 -8.18 -0.07 -19.26
N LEU A 153 -8.68 1.11 -19.61
CA LEU A 153 -9.98 1.60 -19.13
C LEU A 153 -11.14 0.66 -19.44
N SER A 154 -11.16 0.04 -20.61
CA SER A 154 -12.19 -0.92 -21.01
C SER A 154 -12.07 -2.25 -20.25
N ARG A 155 -10.87 -2.59 -19.81
CA ARG A 155 -10.54 -3.85 -19.14
C ARG A 155 -10.55 -3.77 -17.62
N ILE A 156 -10.77 -2.59 -17.02
CA ILE A 156 -10.77 -2.41 -15.56
C ILE A 156 -11.67 -3.43 -14.84
N PRO A 157 -12.92 -3.73 -15.26
CA PRO A 157 -13.74 -4.71 -14.56
C PRO A 157 -13.16 -6.14 -14.59
N GLU A 158 -12.51 -6.52 -15.70
CA GLU A 158 -11.83 -7.81 -15.83
C GLU A 158 -10.58 -7.85 -14.94
N LEU A 159 -9.72 -6.85 -15.05
CA LEU A 159 -8.51 -6.71 -14.24
C LEU A 159 -8.81 -6.68 -12.74
N ALA A 160 -9.88 -5.99 -12.33
CA ALA A 160 -10.30 -5.96 -10.94
C ALA A 160 -10.67 -7.36 -10.41
N LYS A 161 -11.36 -8.18 -11.21
CA LYS A 161 -11.68 -9.56 -10.84
C LYS A 161 -10.43 -10.43 -10.71
N GLU A 162 -9.48 -10.28 -11.64
CA GLU A 162 -8.22 -11.02 -11.61
C GLU A 162 -7.36 -10.62 -10.41
N VAL A 163 -7.22 -9.32 -10.14
CA VAL A 163 -6.40 -8.79 -9.04
C VAL A 163 -6.99 -9.18 -7.68
N VAL A 164 -8.32 -9.09 -7.53
CA VAL A 164 -9.01 -9.44 -6.27
C VAL A 164 -8.79 -10.91 -5.87
N ALA A 165 -8.57 -11.81 -6.82
CA ALA A 165 -8.24 -13.20 -6.52
C ALA A 165 -6.93 -13.37 -5.72
N PHE A 166 -6.04 -12.36 -5.74
CA PHE A 166 -4.76 -12.34 -5.01
C PHE A 166 -4.79 -11.46 -3.75
N ILE A 167 -5.93 -10.87 -3.42
CA ILE A 167 -6.12 -9.98 -2.27
C ILE A 167 -7.04 -10.67 -1.25
N LYS A 168 -6.68 -10.62 0.03
CA LYS A 168 -7.64 -10.94 1.10
C LYS A 168 -8.46 -9.69 1.40
N THR A 169 -9.78 -9.80 1.28
CA THR A 169 -10.70 -8.67 1.46
C THR A 169 -12.07 -9.16 1.93
N ASP A 170 -12.82 -8.29 2.58
CA ASP A 170 -14.24 -8.47 2.90
C ASP A 170 -15.18 -7.81 1.86
N LEU A 171 -14.62 -7.25 0.77
CA LEU A 171 -15.41 -6.77 -0.35
C LEU A 171 -16.10 -7.95 -1.08
N THR A 172 -17.37 -7.80 -1.36
CA THR A 172 -18.06 -8.70 -2.28
C THR A 172 -17.57 -8.52 -3.72
N ALA A 173 -17.82 -9.49 -4.58
CA ALA A 173 -17.47 -9.38 -6.00
C ALA A 173 -18.11 -8.14 -6.66
N SER A 174 -19.37 -7.83 -6.33
CA SER A 174 -20.05 -6.64 -6.82
C SER A 174 -19.38 -5.34 -6.37
N GLN A 175 -19.02 -5.23 -5.09
CA GLN A 175 -18.33 -4.06 -4.54
C GLN A 175 -16.94 -3.91 -5.14
N SER A 176 -16.23 -5.01 -5.40
CA SER A 176 -14.92 -4.98 -6.06
C SER A 176 -15.01 -4.43 -7.49
N VAL A 177 -16.04 -4.83 -8.23
CA VAL A 177 -16.31 -4.29 -9.57
C VAL A 177 -16.70 -2.81 -9.52
N GLN A 178 -17.52 -2.39 -8.55
CA GLN A 178 -17.87 -0.99 -8.34
C GLN A 178 -16.64 -0.14 -8.02
N LEU A 179 -15.77 -0.62 -7.13
CA LEU A 179 -14.52 0.06 -6.80
C LEU A 179 -13.60 0.16 -8.01
N GLY A 180 -13.51 -0.89 -8.84
CA GLY A 180 -12.81 -0.86 -10.11
C GLY A 180 -13.38 0.20 -11.07
N GLY A 181 -14.73 0.26 -11.19
CA GLY A 181 -15.40 1.30 -11.96
C GLY A 181 -15.12 2.72 -11.45
N PHE A 182 -15.08 2.89 -10.13
CA PHE A 182 -14.70 4.16 -9.51
C PHE A 182 -13.28 4.61 -9.90
N VAL A 183 -12.31 3.69 -9.99
CA VAL A 183 -10.95 4.03 -10.45
C VAL A 183 -10.96 4.69 -11.84
N LYS A 184 -11.85 4.27 -12.73
CA LYS A 184 -12.04 4.87 -14.05
C LYS A 184 -12.51 6.34 -13.97
N GLU A 185 -13.40 6.64 -13.03
CA GLU A 185 -13.99 7.96 -12.86
C GLU A 185 -13.16 8.91 -11.97
N LEU A 186 -12.24 8.36 -11.20
CA LEU A 186 -11.42 9.09 -10.23
C LEU A 186 -10.58 10.17 -10.91
N ASP A 187 -10.72 11.44 -10.51
CA ASP A 187 -9.89 12.53 -10.98
C ASP A 187 -8.48 12.44 -10.38
N ARG A 188 -7.43 12.44 -11.22
CA ARG A 188 -6.03 12.39 -10.80
C ARG A 188 -5.67 13.51 -9.80
N ASN A 189 -6.19 14.71 -10.04
CA ASN A 189 -5.92 15.88 -9.22
C ASN A 189 -6.63 15.83 -7.86
N ARG A 190 -7.57 14.89 -7.70
CA ARG A 190 -8.33 14.65 -6.48
C ARG A 190 -7.87 13.42 -5.72
N ILE A 191 -6.72 12.87 -6.07
CA ILE A 191 -6.07 11.80 -5.30
C ILE A 191 -4.99 12.42 -4.44
N LEU A 192 -5.21 12.45 -3.13
CA LEU A 192 -4.27 13.00 -2.18
C LEU A 192 -3.56 11.86 -1.44
N PHE A 193 -2.24 11.91 -1.47
CA PHE A 193 -1.39 11.02 -0.68
C PHE A 193 -0.74 11.80 0.44
N SER A 194 -0.81 11.27 1.65
CA SER A 194 -0.18 11.85 2.83
C SER A 194 0.41 10.76 3.71
N VAL A 195 1.29 11.16 4.60
CA VAL A 195 1.85 10.30 5.64
C VAL A 195 1.42 10.87 6.97
N LEU A 196 1.01 10.02 7.90
CA LEU A 196 0.70 10.45 9.26
C LEU A 196 1.93 11.15 9.85
N PRO A 197 1.82 12.44 10.24
CA PRO A 197 2.94 13.13 10.82
C PRO A 197 3.26 12.56 12.21
N GLY A 198 4.54 12.46 12.54
CA GLY A 198 5.00 11.97 13.82
C GLY A 198 6.45 12.33 14.07
N LYS A 199 6.83 12.33 15.33
CA LYS A 199 8.23 12.45 15.74
C LYS A 199 8.71 11.09 16.22
N PRO A 200 9.92 10.65 15.82
CA PRO A 200 10.54 9.48 16.43
C PRO A 200 10.68 9.69 17.94
N ASP A 201 10.22 8.72 18.71
CA ASP A 201 10.40 8.71 20.17
C ASP A 201 10.91 7.34 20.59
N TYR A 202 11.96 7.32 21.40
CA TYR A 202 12.56 6.10 21.92
C TYR A 202 12.09 5.87 23.35
N LEU A 203 10.96 5.21 23.51
CA LEU A 203 10.45 4.84 24.81
C LEU A 203 11.14 3.57 25.31
N LYS A 204 11.77 3.64 26.48
CA LYS A 204 12.36 2.47 27.13
C LYS A 204 11.27 1.42 27.37
N GLY A 205 11.47 0.21 26.81
CA GLY A 205 10.58 -0.94 27.00
C GLY A 205 9.62 -1.26 25.85
N ILE A 206 9.65 -0.52 24.76
CA ILE A 206 8.92 -0.85 23.52
C ILE A 206 9.97 -1.07 22.42
N SER A 207 10.30 -2.35 22.16
CA SER A 207 11.22 -2.74 21.10
C SER A 207 10.49 -2.94 19.77
#